data_d320fe6611cc9fa04a8557e572327955
#
_entry.id   d320fe6611cc9fa04a8557e572327955
#
_cell.length_a   1.000
_cell.length_b   1.000
_cell.length_c   1.000
_cell.angle_alpha   90.00
_cell.angle_beta   90.00
_cell.angle_gamma   90.00
#
_symmetry.space_group_name_H-M   'P 1'
#
loop_
_entity.id
_entity.type
_entity.pdbx_description
1 polymer ?
#
loop_
_entity_poly.entity_id
_entity_poly.type
_entity_poly.pdbx_seq_one_letter_code
_entity_poly.pdbx_strand_id
1 'polypeptide(L)'
;MTSRSAHSLFGCFLLAVLGSGCSGSQPAPASAATPAVPVSNTASQAVEAATPGSAELNDRPKEQAISEAPYGTAGGIDVKIYTLKNKHGLVAKITNYGGIVTEFHAPDRTGKMADIVLGYDRLDDYLKGSPYFGAVIGRVANRIRNAQFTLDGKSYKLNANNDKHTLHGGKVGWDKVVWVGEVQESEAGPSLKLSYVSNDGEEGFPGRVIAHNTYTLTNDDQLKIEMDATTDKPTIVNMAHHSYWNLGGHDSGPITDEELTLFADQYTPGDPVPDGKIKPVSGTPFDFTLPKTIGKDLKEAGGKPLGFDSNWIVKGDPHTLRPVARLKDPKTGRVLELSADQPGVQFYSGNFLDGSNKGKGGALYRQYAGLCLESQRFPNSINVPAWKDQVILRPGVDYRHTMVIKFSVE
;
A
#
# COMPACT_ATOMS: atom_id res chain seq x y z
N MET A 1 -0.02 -31.56 60.28
CA MET A 1 0.98 -32.64 60.25
C MET A 1 1.90 -32.32 59.12
N THR A 2 3.00 -31.70 59.43
CA THR A 2 4.40 -32.02 59.25
C THR A 2 4.85 -31.98 57.78
N SER A 3 5.59 -30.96 57.35
CA SER A 3 7.01 -30.64 57.61
C SER A 3 7.97 -31.30 56.60
N ARG A 4 8.74 -30.59 55.84
CA ARG A 4 10.14 -30.14 55.86
C ARG A 4 10.65 -29.97 54.41
N SER A 5 11.12 -28.85 53.96
CA SER A 5 12.49 -28.27 54.04
C SER A 5 13.65 -29.18 53.65
N ALA A 6 14.38 -28.79 52.60
CA ALA A 6 15.84 -28.92 52.50
C ALA A 6 16.46 -27.93 51.52
N HIS A 7 17.45 -27.21 52.03
CA HIS A 7 18.39 -26.28 51.38
C HIS A 7 19.59 -27.02 50.80
N SER A 8 20.27 -26.43 49.77
CA SER A 8 21.75 -26.42 49.62
C SER A 8 22.05 -25.59 48.37
N LEU A 9 22.67 -24.48 48.34
CA LEU A 9 23.98 -23.90 48.71
C LEU A 9 25.14 -24.31 47.81
N PHE A 10 25.79 -23.27 47.29
CA PHE A 10 27.18 -23.04 46.86
C PHE A 10 27.66 -23.41 45.46
N GLY A 11 28.27 -22.39 44.84
CA GLY A 11 29.54 -22.45 44.16
C GLY A 11 29.83 -21.25 43.27
N CYS A 12 30.45 -20.23 43.83
CA CYS A 12 31.21 -19.18 43.13
C CYS A 12 32.43 -19.73 42.44
N PHE A 13 32.76 -19.29 41.21
CA PHE A 13 34.16 -19.19 40.78
C PHE A 13 34.37 -17.96 39.91
N LEU A 14 35.16 -17.06 40.42
CA LEU A 14 35.74 -15.86 39.83
C LEU A 14 37.10 -16.28 39.21
N LEU A 15 37.39 -15.92 37.96
CA LEU A 15 38.75 -15.81 37.47
C LEU A 15 38.84 -14.64 36.49
N ALA A 16 39.53 -13.63 36.92
CA ALA A 16 40.03 -12.53 36.13
C ALA A 16 41.40 -12.92 35.54
N VAL A 17 41.65 -12.58 34.28
CA VAL A 17 43.01 -12.46 33.75
C VAL A 17 43.11 -11.20 32.93
N LEU A 18 43.95 -10.29 33.40
CA LEU A 18 44.47 -9.09 32.74
C LEU A 18 45.48 -9.47 31.66
N GLY A 19 45.47 -8.78 30.55
CA GLY A 19 46.49 -8.84 29.52
C GLY A 19 46.57 -7.57 28.70
N SER A 20 47.44 -6.66 29.09
CA SER A 20 47.81 -5.43 28.38
C SER A 20 48.62 -5.73 27.12
N GLY A 21 48.50 -4.91 26.08
CA GLY A 21 49.36 -4.96 24.90
C GLY A 21 49.16 -3.77 23.97
N CYS A 22 50.14 -2.91 23.97
CA CYS A 22 50.29 -1.60 23.32
C CYS A 22 50.24 -1.56 21.78
N SER A 23 49.74 -0.46 21.32
CA SER A 23 50.26 0.50 20.31
C SER A 23 50.92 0.01 19.02
N GLY A 24 50.41 0.59 17.90
CA GLY A 24 51.08 0.56 16.60
C GLY A 24 50.34 1.40 15.57
N SER A 25 50.50 2.71 15.67
CA SER A 25 50.15 3.67 14.60
C SER A 25 51.22 3.62 13.51
N GLN A 26 50.84 3.48 12.24
CA GLN A 26 51.67 3.91 11.11
C GLN A 26 50.85 4.63 10.02
N PRO A 27 51.50 5.60 9.33
CA PRO A 27 50.82 6.65 8.58
C PRO A 27 50.57 6.28 7.11
N ALA A 28 49.68 7.03 6.48
CA ALA A 28 49.40 7.05 5.06
C ALA A 28 50.58 7.56 4.24
N PRO A 29 50.79 7.08 3.01
CA PRO A 29 51.66 7.75 2.05
C PRO A 29 50.89 8.76 1.18
N ALA A 30 51.63 9.81 0.93
CA ALA A 30 51.26 11.02 0.23
C ALA A 30 51.01 10.85 -1.28
N SER A 31 50.20 11.74 -1.77
CA SER A 31 50.05 12.32 -3.09
C SER A 31 51.29 12.31 -3.97
N ALA A 32 51.12 11.90 -5.24
CA ALA A 32 51.95 12.32 -6.36
C ALA A 32 51.10 12.96 -7.44
N ALA A 33 51.46 14.18 -7.75
CA ALA A 33 50.84 15.04 -8.75
C ALA A 33 51.47 14.86 -10.13
N THR A 34 50.67 14.97 -11.17
CA THR A 34 50.80 15.62 -12.50
C THR A 34 51.96 15.20 -13.44
N PRO A 35 51.77 15.19 -14.77
CA PRO A 35 51.74 16.46 -15.51
C PRO A 35 50.71 16.57 -16.66
N ALA A 36 50.36 17.81 -16.93
CA ALA A 36 49.64 18.28 -18.10
C ALA A 36 50.57 18.38 -19.34
N VAL A 37 50.02 18.14 -20.53
CA VAL A 37 50.63 18.50 -21.83
C VAL A 37 49.50 18.88 -22.81
N PRO A 38 49.78 19.67 -23.87
CA PRO A 38 49.01 20.88 -24.18
C PRO A 38 48.10 20.78 -25.38
N VAL A 39 47.27 21.83 -25.50
CA VAL A 39 46.36 22.20 -26.61
C VAL A 39 47.14 22.42 -27.92
N SER A 40 46.64 21.87 -29.03
CA SER A 40 46.90 22.44 -30.36
C SER A 40 45.58 22.61 -31.15
N ASN A 41 45.31 23.89 -31.44
CA ASN A 41 44.35 24.35 -32.39
C ASN A 41 44.81 24.06 -33.82
N THR A 42 43.91 23.52 -34.63
CA THR A 42 43.91 23.86 -36.06
C THR A 42 42.48 23.86 -36.62
N ALA A 43 42.08 24.99 -37.08
CA ALA A 43 40.89 25.23 -37.90
C ALA A 43 41.11 24.80 -39.34
N SER A 44 40.10 24.27 -40.00
CA SER A 44 39.83 24.56 -41.44
C SER A 44 38.46 24.01 -41.85
N GLN A 45 37.55 24.92 -42.12
CA GLN A 45 36.72 25.21 -43.32
C GLN A 45 35.94 24.06 -43.98
N ALA A 46 34.63 24.24 -43.88
CA ALA A 46 33.54 24.28 -44.86
C ALA A 46 33.57 23.32 -46.06
N VAL A 47 32.44 22.63 -46.24
CA VAL A 47 31.64 22.76 -47.49
C VAL A 47 30.20 22.27 -47.20
N GLU A 48 29.26 23.05 -47.64
CA GLU A 48 27.83 22.96 -47.75
C GLU A 48 27.38 21.76 -48.59
N ALA A 49 26.36 21.04 -48.19
CA ALA A 49 25.40 20.40 -49.09
C ALA A 49 24.07 20.22 -48.38
N ALA A 50 23.11 21.01 -48.79
CA ALA A 50 21.71 20.85 -48.43
C ALA A 50 21.11 19.62 -49.11
N THR A 51 20.32 18.83 -48.41
CA THR A 51 19.33 17.94 -48.98
C THR A 51 18.09 17.85 -48.08
N PRO A 52 16.88 17.71 -48.63
CA PRO A 52 15.66 18.13 -47.98
C PRO A 52 14.98 17.03 -47.17
N GLY A 53 14.37 17.47 -46.10
CA GLY A 53 13.10 17.01 -45.55
C GLY A 53 12.89 15.50 -45.36
N SER A 54 13.30 14.99 -44.21
CA SER A 54 12.56 13.89 -43.60
C SER A 54 11.78 14.47 -42.41
N ALA A 55 10.47 14.32 -42.47
CA ALA A 55 9.56 14.66 -41.38
C ALA A 55 9.99 13.88 -40.12
N GLU A 56 10.65 14.55 -39.18
CA GLU A 56 10.78 14.09 -37.83
C GLU A 56 9.36 14.08 -37.23
N LEU A 57 8.74 12.91 -37.23
CA LEU A 57 7.60 12.63 -36.39
C LEU A 57 7.99 13.04 -34.97
N ASN A 58 7.15 13.90 -34.38
CA ASN A 58 7.25 14.41 -33.01
C ASN A 58 7.25 13.24 -31.97
N ASP A 59 8.35 12.59 -31.81
CA ASP A 59 8.62 11.69 -30.67
C ASP A 59 9.38 12.49 -29.59
N ARG A 60 8.77 13.62 -29.17
CA ARG A 60 9.16 14.20 -27.88
C ARG A 60 8.65 13.25 -26.81
N PRO A 61 9.51 12.74 -25.91
CA PRO A 61 9.04 12.02 -24.74
C PRO A 61 7.97 12.89 -24.08
N LYS A 62 6.76 12.33 -23.85
CA LYS A 62 5.72 13.03 -23.13
C LYS A 62 6.33 13.39 -21.78
N GLU A 63 6.44 14.67 -21.47
CA GLU A 63 7.10 15.15 -20.28
C GLU A 63 6.38 14.58 -19.05
N GLN A 64 7.11 13.92 -18.16
CA GLN A 64 6.57 13.54 -16.87
C GLN A 64 6.16 14.81 -16.13
N ALA A 65 5.01 14.82 -15.49
CA ALA A 65 4.49 16.01 -14.83
C ALA A 65 3.79 15.67 -13.54
N ILE A 66 3.95 16.54 -12.55
CA ILE A 66 3.10 16.62 -11.38
C ILE A 66 2.54 18.02 -11.26
N SER A 67 1.26 18.14 -10.99
CA SER A 67 0.59 19.41 -10.74
C SER A 67 -0.33 19.28 -9.54
N GLU A 68 -0.59 20.40 -8.86
CA GLU A 68 -1.54 20.46 -7.75
C GLU A 68 -2.62 21.51 -8.03
N ALA A 69 -3.81 21.28 -7.48
CA ALA A 69 -4.93 22.21 -7.55
C ALA A 69 -5.72 22.19 -6.23
N PRO A 70 -6.45 23.27 -5.88
CA PRO A 70 -7.42 23.24 -4.81
C PRO A 70 -8.49 22.18 -5.06
N TYR A 71 -8.88 21.45 -4.00
CA TYR A 71 -9.91 20.41 -4.08
C TYR A 71 -11.09 20.68 -3.13
N GLY A 72 -10.92 21.60 -2.18
CA GLY A 72 -11.91 22.01 -1.19
C GLY A 72 -11.32 22.21 0.18
N THR A 73 -12.13 22.11 1.23
CA THR A 73 -11.71 22.20 2.63
C THR A 73 -12.33 21.09 3.48
N ALA A 74 -11.58 20.54 4.42
CA ALA A 74 -12.06 19.56 5.40
C ALA A 74 -11.72 20.04 6.81
N GLY A 75 -12.73 20.26 7.65
CA GLY A 75 -12.55 20.77 9.01
C GLY A 75 -11.81 22.13 9.08
N GLY A 76 -11.95 22.97 8.04
CA GLY A 76 -11.26 24.26 7.94
C GLY A 76 -9.81 24.18 7.43
N ILE A 77 -9.34 23.00 7.02
CA ILE A 77 -8.00 22.77 6.43
C ILE A 77 -8.18 22.67 4.91
N ASP A 78 -7.33 23.38 4.18
CA ASP A 78 -7.30 23.32 2.71
C ASP A 78 -6.89 21.94 2.22
N VAL A 79 -7.66 21.39 1.30
CA VAL A 79 -7.43 20.11 0.65
C VAL A 79 -7.02 20.34 -0.80
N LYS A 80 -5.99 19.63 -1.22
CA LYS A 80 -5.45 19.66 -2.58
C LYS A 80 -5.66 18.34 -3.29
N ILE A 81 -5.69 18.40 -4.62
CA ILE A 81 -5.59 17.24 -5.50
C ILE A 81 -4.32 17.36 -6.34
N TYR A 82 -3.57 16.28 -6.43
CA TYR A 82 -2.33 16.17 -7.18
C TYR A 82 -2.55 15.27 -8.39
N THR A 83 -2.09 15.72 -9.56
CA THR A 83 -2.15 14.93 -10.80
C THR A 83 -0.74 14.53 -11.19
N LEU A 84 -0.46 13.23 -11.15
CA LEU A 84 0.79 12.61 -11.56
C LEU A 84 0.60 12.04 -12.96
N LYS A 85 1.51 12.35 -13.89
CA LYS A 85 1.50 11.81 -15.25
C LYS A 85 2.90 11.31 -15.62
N ASN A 86 3.00 10.03 -15.98
CA ASN A 86 4.27 9.46 -16.44
C ASN A 86 4.52 9.69 -17.95
N LYS A 87 5.71 9.30 -18.42
CA LYS A 87 6.12 9.47 -19.82
C LYS A 87 5.25 8.70 -20.82
N HIS A 88 4.63 7.60 -20.41
CA HIS A 88 3.76 6.79 -21.27
C HIS A 88 2.30 7.26 -21.27
N GLY A 89 1.98 8.25 -20.41
CA GLY A 89 0.66 8.88 -20.38
C GLY A 89 -0.32 8.28 -19.40
N LEU A 90 0.12 7.35 -18.50
CA LEU A 90 -0.68 6.99 -17.34
C LEU A 90 -0.87 8.22 -16.46
N VAL A 91 -2.03 8.30 -15.81
CA VAL A 91 -2.37 9.41 -14.92
C VAL A 91 -2.92 8.86 -13.62
N ALA A 92 -2.40 9.34 -12.49
CA ALA A 92 -2.97 9.14 -11.16
C ALA A 92 -3.38 10.49 -10.58
N LYS A 93 -4.61 10.61 -10.06
CA LYS A 93 -5.02 11.76 -9.25
C LYS A 93 -5.16 11.36 -7.80
N ILE A 94 -4.53 12.14 -6.92
CA ILE A 94 -4.42 11.82 -5.50
C ILE A 94 -4.77 13.06 -4.70
N THR A 95 -5.69 12.95 -3.75
CA THR A 95 -5.95 14.04 -2.80
C THR A 95 -5.22 13.79 -1.48
N ASN A 96 -4.80 14.87 -0.82
CA ASN A 96 -4.22 14.77 0.52
C ASN A 96 -5.27 14.56 1.63
N TYR A 97 -6.57 14.58 1.32
CA TYR A 97 -7.60 14.07 2.23
C TYR A 97 -7.61 12.55 2.14
N GLY A 98 -7.29 11.88 3.25
CA GLY A 98 -7.22 10.41 3.32
C GLY A 98 -6.14 9.76 2.45
N GLY A 99 -5.28 10.55 1.79
CA GLY A 99 -4.30 10.03 0.82
C GLY A 99 -4.96 9.30 -0.35
N ILE A 100 -6.15 9.72 -0.76
CA ILE A 100 -7.02 8.97 -1.65
C ILE A 100 -6.56 9.07 -3.11
N VAL A 101 -6.37 7.93 -3.78
CA VAL A 101 -6.31 7.84 -5.24
C VAL A 101 -7.73 7.96 -5.77
N THR A 102 -8.07 9.13 -6.32
CA THR A 102 -9.42 9.44 -6.81
C THR A 102 -9.66 8.98 -8.24
N GLU A 103 -8.60 8.97 -9.06
CA GLU A 103 -8.61 8.53 -10.46
C GLU A 103 -7.31 7.81 -10.79
N PHE A 104 -7.39 6.78 -11.64
CA PHE A 104 -6.23 6.14 -12.26
C PHE A 104 -6.55 5.78 -13.71
N HIS A 105 -5.88 6.47 -14.65
CA HIS A 105 -6.13 6.30 -16.08
C HIS A 105 -5.07 5.39 -16.71
N ALA A 106 -5.53 4.33 -17.37
CA ALA A 106 -4.69 3.39 -18.11
C ALA A 106 -5.29 3.07 -19.49
N PRO A 107 -4.46 2.80 -20.53
CA PRO A 107 -4.93 2.44 -21.86
C PRO A 107 -5.44 1.00 -21.90
N ASP A 108 -6.38 0.72 -22.78
CA ASP A 108 -6.71 -0.65 -23.21
C ASP A 108 -5.84 -1.07 -24.41
N ARG A 109 -6.08 -2.30 -24.95
CA ARG A 109 -5.34 -2.85 -26.12
C ARG A 109 -5.47 -2.02 -27.38
N THR A 110 -6.42 -1.10 -27.44
CA THR A 110 -6.59 -0.14 -28.57
C THR A 110 -5.95 1.20 -28.31
N GLY A 111 -5.36 1.39 -27.11
CA GLY A 111 -4.82 2.67 -26.66
C GLY A 111 -5.86 3.63 -26.05
N LYS A 112 -7.13 3.21 -25.93
CA LYS A 112 -8.17 4.02 -25.31
C LYS A 112 -7.97 4.10 -23.80
N MET A 113 -7.77 5.31 -23.28
CA MET A 113 -7.66 5.57 -21.85
C MET A 113 -9.01 5.44 -21.15
N ALA A 114 -9.01 4.82 -19.96
CA ALA A 114 -10.14 4.82 -19.04
C ALA A 114 -9.65 4.97 -17.61
N ASP A 115 -10.49 5.57 -16.77
CA ASP A 115 -10.31 5.57 -15.32
C ASP A 115 -10.76 4.23 -14.74
N ILE A 116 -9.86 3.52 -14.10
CA ILE A 116 -10.02 2.13 -13.65
C ILE A 116 -10.16 1.98 -12.13
N VAL A 117 -10.41 3.07 -11.40
CA VAL A 117 -10.70 3.03 -9.95
C VAL A 117 -12.04 3.65 -9.63
N LEU A 118 -12.73 3.13 -8.62
CA LEU A 118 -13.94 3.75 -8.10
C LEU A 118 -13.59 4.94 -7.21
N GLY A 119 -14.48 5.94 -7.17
CA GLY A 119 -14.29 7.15 -6.37
C GLY A 119 -15.39 8.17 -6.62
N TYR A 120 -15.18 9.38 -6.15
CA TYR A 120 -16.08 10.52 -6.33
C TYR A 120 -15.40 11.66 -7.09
N ASP A 121 -16.20 12.51 -7.75
CA ASP A 121 -15.69 13.67 -8.46
C ASP A 121 -15.22 14.79 -7.52
N ARG A 122 -15.82 14.90 -6.33
CA ARG A 122 -15.64 16.04 -5.42
C ARG A 122 -15.32 15.60 -4.00
N LEU A 123 -14.56 16.45 -3.30
CA LEU A 123 -14.24 16.27 -1.88
C LEU A 123 -15.49 16.13 -1.02
N ASP A 124 -16.53 16.95 -1.26
CA ASP A 124 -17.78 16.94 -0.49
C ASP A 124 -18.45 15.56 -0.42
N ASP A 125 -18.28 14.75 -1.46
CA ASP A 125 -18.88 13.43 -1.51
C ASP A 125 -18.06 12.43 -0.67
N TYR A 126 -16.74 12.58 -0.59
CA TYR A 126 -15.88 11.85 0.36
C TYR A 126 -16.19 12.25 1.81
N LEU A 127 -16.42 13.54 2.09
CA LEU A 127 -16.74 14.06 3.43
C LEU A 127 -18.10 13.55 3.94
N LYS A 128 -19.07 13.28 3.07
CA LYS A 128 -20.37 12.69 3.43
C LYS A 128 -20.24 11.22 3.85
N GLY A 129 -19.16 10.56 3.44
CA GLY A 129 -18.86 9.17 3.71
C GLY A 129 -18.45 8.42 2.45
N SER A 130 -17.50 7.53 2.61
CA SER A 130 -16.96 6.69 1.55
C SER A 130 -16.75 5.29 2.08
N PRO A 131 -16.95 4.23 1.28
CA PRO A 131 -16.53 2.88 1.64
C PRO A 131 -15.02 2.71 1.45
N TYR A 132 -14.23 3.71 1.85
CA TYR A 132 -12.77 3.78 1.78
C TYR A 132 -12.18 3.85 0.36
N PHE A 133 -12.93 4.31 -0.64
CA PHE A 133 -12.44 4.43 -2.02
C PHE A 133 -11.06 5.07 -2.09
N GLY A 134 -10.05 4.31 -2.57
CA GLY A 134 -8.70 4.78 -2.84
C GLY A 134 -7.86 5.21 -1.65
N ALA A 135 -8.34 5.04 -0.42
CA ALA A 135 -7.77 5.66 0.78
C ALA A 135 -6.54 4.94 1.33
N VAL A 136 -5.70 5.70 2.04
CA VAL A 136 -4.70 5.15 2.97
C VAL A 136 -5.40 4.72 4.25
N ILE A 137 -5.27 3.46 4.58
CA ILE A 137 -5.85 2.86 5.78
C ILE A 137 -4.81 2.83 6.91
N GLY A 138 -5.21 3.34 8.05
CA GLY A 138 -4.44 3.36 9.29
C GLY A 138 -5.29 3.87 10.46
N ARG A 139 -4.81 3.72 11.73
CA ARG A 139 -3.49 3.20 12.14
C ARG A 139 -3.34 1.71 11.86
N VAL A 140 -4.46 0.94 11.92
CA VAL A 140 -4.46 -0.52 11.68
C VAL A 140 -5.55 -0.87 10.67
N ALA A 141 -5.13 -1.42 9.54
CA ALA A 141 -6.01 -1.92 8.49
C ALA A 141 -6.80 -3.15 8.95
N ASN A 142 -7.97 -3.35 8.32
CA ASN A 142 -8.91 -4.40 8.63
C ASN A 142 -9.40 -4.34 10.09
N ARG A 143 -9.77 -5.46 10.70
CA ARG A 143 -10.50 -5.49 11.98
C ARG A 143 -9.63 -5.83 13.16
N ILE A 144 -9.94 -5.20 14.32
CA ILE A 144 -9.47 -5.60 15.65
C ILE A 144 -10.68 -6.07 16.42
N ARG A 145 -10.65 -7.35 16.87
CA ARG A 145 -11.75 -8.01 17.58
C ARG A 145 -12.15 -7.27 18.85
N ASN A 146 -13.45 -7.03 19.02
CA ASN A 146 -14.07 -6.39 20.20
C ASN A 146 -13.51 -5.00 20.51
N ALA A 147 -12.92 -4.31 19.51
CA ALA A 147 -12.34 -2.97 19.65
C ALA A 147 -11.37 -2.88 20.86
N GLN A 148 -10.56 -3.90 21.08
CA GLN A 148 -9.60 -3.93 22.18
C GLN A 148 -8.40 -4.83 21.90
N PHE A 149 -7.30 -4.55 22.57
CA PHE A 149 -6.11 -5.39 22.57
C PHE A 149 -5.29 -5.20 23.85
N THR A 150 -4.34 -6.12 24.09
CA THR A 150 -3.36 -6.01 25.16
C THR A 150 -1.96 -5.92 24.57
N LEU A 151 -1.20 -4.92 25.00
CA LEU A 151 0.20 -4.70 24.64
C LEU A 151 1.01 -4.46 25.90
N ASP A 152 2.09 -5.20 26.08
CA ASP A 152 3.00 -5.13 27.25
C ASP A 152 2.25 -5.14 28.60
N GLY A 153 1.24 -6.03 28.73
CA GLY A 153 0.41 -6.19 29.93
C GLY A 153 -0.66 -5.13 30.15
N LYS A 154 -0.72 -4.07 29.32
CA LYS A 154 -1.74 -3.02 29.40
C LYS A 154 -2.83 -3.24 28.35
N SER A 155 -4.10 -3.18 28.79
CA SER A 155 -5.26 -3.25 27.90
C SER A 155 -5.61 -1.88 27.33
N TYR A 156 -5.91 -1.85 26.04
CA TYR A 156 -6.34 -0.68 25.29
C TYR A 156 -7.72 -0.91 24.70
N LYS A 157 -8.62 0.08 24.87
CA LYS A 157 -9.93 0.12 24.21
C LYS A 157 -9.86 1.08 23.05
N LEU A 158 -10.36 0.64 21.90
CA LEU A 158 -10.45 1.42 20.68
C LEU A 158 -11.90 1.87 20.42
N ASN A 159 -12.09 2.77 19.49
CA ASN A 159 -13.41 3.13 19.03
C ASN A 159 -13.98 2.02 18.12
N ALA A 160 -15.13 1.47 18.49
CA ALA A 160 -15.87 0.53 17.64
C ALA A 160 -16.63 1.30 16.55
N ASN A 161 -16.44 0.90 15.28
CA ASN A 161 -17.09 1.48 14.11
C ASN A 161 -17.64 0.42 13.14
N ASN A 162 -17.48 -0.87 13.49
CA ASN A 162 -18.03 -1.99 12.72
C ASN A 162 -18.58 -3.03 13.72
N ASP A 163 -19.86 -2.84 14.07
CA ASP A 163 -20.50 -3.54 15.18
C ASP A 163 -19.65 -3.37 16.47
N LYS A 164 -19.21 -4.43 17.09
CA LYS A 164 -18.35 -4.41 18.29
C LYS A 164 -16.84 -4.34 17.98
N HIS A 165 -16.47 -4.30 16.71
CA HIS A 165 -15.09 -4.31 16.25
C HIS A 165 -14.59 -2.93 15.84
N THR A 166 -13.30 -2.72 15.88
CA THR A 166 -12.66 -1.60 15.17
C THR A 166 -12.33 -2.05 13.77
N LEU A 167 -12.68 -1.24 12.77
CA LEU A 167 -12.36 -1.44 11.35
C LEU A 167 -11.56 -0.23 10.85
N HIS A 168 -10.48 -0.49 10.12
CA HIS A 168 -9.70 0.50 9.39
C HIS A 168 -9.30 1.74 10.22
N GLY A 169 -8.84 1.49 11.47
CA GLY A 169 -8.35 2.55 12.35
C GLY A 169 -9.39 3.22 13.24
N GLY A 170 -10.69 2.96 13.03
CA GLY A 170 -11.75 3.48 13.91
C GLY A 170 -12.72 4.43 13.23
N LYS A 171 -13.39 5.27 14.00
CA LYS A 171 -14.42 6.21 13.50
C LYS A 171 -13.82 7.30 12.62
N VAL A 172 -12.67 7.82 13.03
CA VAL A 172 -11.86 8.78 12.26
C VAL A 172 -10.49 8.14 12.01
N GLY A 173 -10.47 7.20 11.05
CA GLY A 173 -9.21 6.61 10.58
C GLY A 173 -8.43 7.55 9.67
N TRP A 174 -7.28 7.11 9.22
CA TRP A 174 -6.38 7.89 8.38
C TRP A 174 -6.95 8.19 6.98
N ASP A 175 -8.01 7.51 6.59
CA ASP A 175 -8.84 7.77 5.42
C ASP A 175 -9.67 9.07 5.52
N LYS A 176 -9.80 9.66 6.72
CA LYS A 176 -10.64 10.85 6.99
C LYS A 176 -9.85 12.04 7.54
N VAL A 177 -8.54 12.04 7.41
CA VAL A 177 -7.67 13.14 7.86
C VAL A 177 -7.00 13.83 6.68
N VAL A 178 -6.61 15.10 6.87
CA VAL A 178 -5.83 15.83 5.88
C VAL A 178 -4.34 15.59 6.14
N TRP A 179 -3.66 15.02 5.17
CA TRP A 179 -2.22 14.79 5.17
C TRP A 179 -1.50 16.04 4.65
N VAL A 180 -0.28 16.25 5.10
CA VAL A 180 0.60 17.25 4.50
C VAL A 180 1.23 16.66 3.25
N GLY A 181 0.95 17.26 2.10
CA GLY A 181 1.46 16.82 0.80
C GLY A 181 2.72 17.58 0.39
N GLU A 182 3.72 16.84 -0.08
CA GLU A 182 4.99 17.34 -0.61
C GLU A 182 5.30 16.67 -1.95
N VAL A 183 5.42 17.48 -3.00
CA VAL A 183 5.88 17.02 -4.31
C VAL A 183 7.38 16.74 -4.21
N GLN A 184 7.79 15.56 -4.66
CA GLN A 184 9.18 15.14 -4.63
C GLN A 184 9.72 14.95 -6.04
N GLU A 185 10.99 15.35 -6.26
CA GLU A 185 11.72 14.98 -7.47
C GLU A 185 12.13 13.52 -7.40
N SER A 186 11.90 12.76 -8.46
CA SER A 186 12.29 11.36 -8.59
C SER A 186 12.62 11.03 -10.03
N GLU A 187 13.75 10.38 -10.25
CA GLU A 187 14.16 9.87 -11.58
C GLU A 187 13.20 8.77 -12.07
N ALA A 188 12.56 8.03 -11.15
CA ALA A 188 11.62 6.97 -11.50
C ALA A 188 10.33 7.51 -12.13
N GLY A 189 9.93 8.75 -11.79
CA GLY A 189 8.70 9.40 -12.25
C GLY A 189 8.16 10.39 -11.23
N PRO A 190 7.02 11.07 -11.51
CA PRO A 190 6.41 12.02 -10.58
C PRO A 190 6.07 11.36 -9.25
N SER A 191 6.41 12.02 -8.15
CA SER A 191 6.29 11.49 -6.80
C SER A 191 5.63 12.48 -5.85
N LEU A 192 4.74 11.98 -4.99
CA LEU A 192 4.03 12.71 -3.94
C LEU A 192 4.20 12.02 -2.60
N LYS A 193 4.83 12.71 -1.64
CA LYS A 193 4.89 12.25 -0.25
C LYS A 193 3.78 12.91 0.57
N LEU A 194 3.02 12.09 1.27
CA LEU A 194 2.01 12.50 2.23
C LEU A 194 2.47 12.17 3.64
N SER A 195 2.38 13.12 4.57
CA SER A 195 2.81 12.96 5.96
C SER A 195 1.67 13.24 6.91
N TYR A 196 1.51 12.41 7.95
CA TYR A 196 0.51 12.59 9.00
C TYR A 196 1.09 12.30 10.38
N VAL A 197 0.66 13.08 11.36
CA VAL A 197 1.00 12.88 12.77
C VAL A 197 -0.25 12.41 13.51
N SER A 198 -0.28 11.14 13.85
CA SER A 198 -1.32 10.50 14.66
C SER A 198 -0.94 10.60 16.13
N ASN A 199 -1.66 11.40 16.91
CA ASN A 199 -1.33 11.68 18.30
C ASN A 199 -1.55 10.47 19.23
N ASP A 200 -0.87 10.48 20.39
CA ASP A 200 -1.08 9.50 21.46
C ASP A 200 -2.54 9.52 21.91
N GLY A 201 -3.20 8.36 21.87
CA GLY A 201 -4.63 8.21 22.21
C GLY A 201 -5.63 8.41 21.06
N GLU A 202 -5.16 8.77 19.86
CA GLU A 202 -6.04 8.87 18.68
C GLU A 202 -6.76 7.54 18.44
N GLU A 203 -8.09 7.55 18.32
CA GLU A 203 -8.97 6.39 18.22
C GLU A 203 -8.77 5.33 19.34
N GLY A 204 -8.04 5.66 20.41
CA GLY A 204 -7.68 4.79 21.54
C GLY A 204 -6.32 4.10 21.39
N PHE A 205 -5.58 4.31 20.30
CA PHE A 205 -4.26 3.75 20.09
C PHE A 205 -3.19 4.48 20.91
N PRO A 206 -2.26 3.76 21.59
CA PRO A 206 -1.15 4.39 22.32
C PRO A 206 -0.05 4.90 21.38
N GLY A 207 0.71 5.88 21.88
CA GLY A 207 1.87 6.42 21.21
C GLY A 207 1.54 7.43 20.11
N ARG A 208 2.42 8.42 19.98
CA ARG A 208 2.42 9.33 18.84
C ARG A 208 3.13 8.65 17.68
N VAL A 209 2.46 8.56 16.54
CA VAL A 209 3.00 7.98 15.31
C VAL A 209 3.18 9.07 14.26
N ILE A 210 4.35 9.10 13.63
CA ILE A 210 4.59 9.87 12.41
C ILE A 210 4.53 8.87 11.28
N ALA A 211 3.59 9.06 10.37
CA ALA A 211 3.37 8.19 9.23
C ALA A 211 3.59 8.94 7.92
N HIS A 212 4.18 8.24 6.95
CA HIS A 212 4.33 8.72 5.59
C HIS A 212 3.73 7.71 4.61
N ASN A 213 3.18 8.23 3.52
CA ASN A 213 2.75 7.44 2.37
C ASN A 213 3.23 8.15 1.10
N THR A 214 4.12 7.53 0.35
CA THR A 214 4.68 8.08 -0.87
C THR A 214 4.12 7.34 -2.08
N TYR A 215 3.53 8.09 -2.99
CA TYR A 215 3.06 7.62 -4.29
C TYR A 215 4.05 8.04 -5.38
N THR A 216 4.57 7.09 -6.15
CA THR A 216 5.38 7.37 -7.34
C THR A 216 4.74 6.70 -8.55
N LEU A 217 4.35 7.48 -9.54
CA LEU A 217 3.89 6.96 -10.82
C LEU A 217 5.10 6.82 -11.74
N THR A 218 5.66 5.61 -11.80
CA THR A 218 6.94 5.38 -12.47
C THR A 218 6.82 5.43 -13.99
N ASN A 219 7.97 5.70 -14.66
CA ASN A 219 8.07 5.66 -16.11
C ASN A 219 8.06 4.23 -16.69
N ASP A 220 8.01 3.20 -15.83
CA ASP A 220 7.83 1.79 -16.19
C ASP A 220 6.37 1.32 -15.98
N ASP A 221 5.42 2.26 -15.98
CA ASP A 221 3.98 2.02 -15.83
C ASP A 221 3.58 1.36 -14.51
N GLN A 222 4.22 1.78 -13.42
CA GLN A 222 3.93 1.30 -12.08
C GLN A 222 3.41 2.43 -11.19
N LEU A 223 2.40 2.15 -10.38
CA LEU A 223 2.10 2.92 -9.19
C LEU A 223 2.81 2.27 -8.01
N LYS A 224 3.93 2.87 -7.59
CA LYS A 224 4.66 2.46 -6.40
C LYS A 224 4.10 3.21 -5.19
N ILE A 225 3.79 2.48 -4.12
CA ILE A 225 3.26 3.02 -2.87
C ILE A 225 4.20 2.57 -1.76
N GLU A 226 4.85 3.52 -1.10
CA GLU A 226 5.76 3.28 0.02
C GLU A 226 5.18 3.90 1.29
N MET A 227 4.98 3.07 2.29
CA MET A 227 4.43 3.46 3.58
C MET A 227 5.48 3.23 4.66
N ASP A 228 5.77 4.26 5.46
CA ASP A 228 6.62 4.14 6.62
C ASP A 228 6.00 4.83 7.82
N ALA A 229 6.40 4.38 9.02
CA ALA A 229 5.97 5.02 10.26
C ALA A 229 6.99 4.79 11.39
N THR A 230 7.07 5.79 12.28
CA THR A 230 7.82 5.73 13.53
C THR A 230 6.93 6.07 14.71
N THR A 231 7.33 5.68 15.93
CA THR A 231 6.54 5.94 17.15
C THR A 231 7.43 6.36 18.32
N ASP A 232 6.88 7.11 19.25
CA ASP A 232 7.51 7.47 20.52
C ASP A 232 7.24 6.49 21.68
N LYS A 233 6.25 5.59 21.52
CA LYS A 233 5.86 4.55 22.50
C LYS A 233 5.48 3.26 21.78
N PRO A 234 5.55 2.09 22.47
CA PRO A 234 5.00 0.85 21.91
C PRO A 234 3.55 1.03 21.46
N THR A 235 3.26 0.65 20.22
CA THR A 235 1.93 0.73 19.61
C THR A 235 1.76 -0.38 18.57
N ILE A 236 0.66 -0.35 17.83
CA ILE A 236 0.42 -1.25 16.70
C ILE A 236 0.19 -0.44 15.42
N VAL A 237 0.79 -0.88 14.32
CA VAL A 237 0.66 -0.25 13.00
C VAL A 237 0.52 -1.33 11.93
N ASN A 238 -0.44 -1.15 11.06
CA ASN A 238 -0.68 -1.96 9.86
C ASN A 238 -1.35 -1.08 8.82
N MET A 239 -0.58 -0.47 7.94
CA MET A 239 -1.12 0.39 6.87
C MET A 239 -1.53 -0.46 5.68
N ALA A 240 -2.52 0.02 4.91
CA ALA A 240 -2.93 -0.56 3.65
C ALA A 240 -3.39 0.53 2.67
N HIS A 241 -3.48 0.18 1.39
CA HIS A 241 -4.09 0.99 0.34
C HIS A 241 -5.38 0.34 -0.15
N HIS A 242 -6.47 1.12 -0.24
CA HIS A 242 -7.83 0.59 -0.42
C HIS A 242 -8.48 1.05 -1.73
N SER A 243 -7.75 1.06 -2.85
CA SER A 243 -8.37 1.31 -4.16
C SER A 243 -9.30 0.16 -4.55
N TYR A 244 -10.45 0.53 -5.10
CA TYR A 244 -11.38 -0.38 -5.76
C TYR A 244 -11.09 -0.37 -7.25
N TRP A 245 -10.52 -1.43 -7.76
CA TRP A 245 -10.13 -1.59 -9.15
C TRP A 245 -11.27 -2.16 -9.98
N ASN A 246 -11.42 -1.65 -11.20
CA ASN A 246 -12.24 -2.23 -12.25
C ASN A 246 -11.53 -1.97 -13.60
N LEU A 247 -10.88 -2.98 -14.14
CA LEU A 247 -10.04 -2.84 -15.34
C LEU A 247 -10.85 -2.57 -16.61
N GLY A 248 -12.15 -2.82 -16.58
CA GLY A 248 -13.08 -2.42 -17.63
C GLY A 248 -13.31 -0.91 -17.70
N GLY A 249 -13.12 -0.21 -16.56
CA GLY A 249 -13.45 1.19 -16.31
C GLY A 249 -14.38 1.31 -15.09
N HIS A 250 -14.28 2.42 -14.33
CA HIS A 250 -15.03 2.59 -13.09
C HIS A 250 -16.56 2.47 -13.24
N ASP A 251 -17.07 2.71 -14.43
CA ASP A 251 -18.51 2.68 -14.78
C ASP A 251 -18.89 1.50 -15.70
N SER A 252 -17.98 0.54 -15.93
CA SER A 252 -18.19 -0.56 -16.88
C SER A 252 -19.10 -1.69 -16.36
N GLY A 253 -19.55 -1.61 -15.11
CA GLY A 253 -20.37 -2.65 -14.47
C GLY A 253 -19.55 -3.56 -13.53
N PRO A 254 -20.00 -4.84 -13.34
CA PRO A 254 -19.38 -5.71 -12.35
C PRO A 254 -18.05 -6.33 -12.85
N ILE A 255 -17.13 -6.55 -11.89
CA ILE A 255 -15.80 -7.18 -12.12
C ILE A 255 -15.87 -8.70 -12.22
N THR A 256 -17.05 -9.28 -12.30
CA THR A 256 -17.25 -10.73 -12.22
C THR A 256 -16.61 -11.53 -13.37
N ASP A 257 -16.42 -10.90 -14.54
CA ASP A 257 -15.77 -11.48 -15.71
C ASP A 257 -14.24 -11.27 -15.72
N GLU A 258 -13.70 -10.44 -14.80
CA GLU A 258 -12.27 -10.28 -14.65
C GLU A 258 -11.62 -11.54 -14.08
N GLU A 259 -10.42 -11.86 -14.58
CA GLU A 259 -9.64 -13.03 -14.16
C GLU A 259 -8.65 -12.66 -13.09
N LEU A 260 -8.72 -13.29 -11.92
CA LEU A 260 -7.81 -13.10 -10.80
C LEU A 260 -6.93 -14.32 -10.59
N THR A 261 -5.64 -14.06 -10.31
CA THR A 261 -4.69 -15.02 -9.75
C THR A 261 -4.13 -14.46 -8.45
N LEU A 262 -4.07 -15.27 -7.39
CA LEU A 262 -3.40 -14.93 -6.13
C LEU A 262 -2.21 -15.87 -5.91
N PHE A 263 -1.03 -15.31 -5.65
CA PHE A 263 0.19 -16.08 -5.36
C PHE A 263 0.18 -16.56 -3.90
N ALA A 264 -0.88 -17.28 -3.53
CA ALA A 264 -1.16 -17.75 -2.19
C ALA A 264 -1.89 -19.10 -2.25
N ASP A 265 -1.52 -20.05 -1.40
CA ASP A 265 -2.15 -21.38 -1.30
C ASP A 265 -2.84 -21.62 0.04
N GLN A 266 -2.85 -20.59 0.90
CA GLN A 266 -3.50 -20.59 2.21
C GLN A 266 -4.22 -19.26 2.44
N TYR A 267 -5.21 -19.28 3.33
CA TYR A 267 -5.94 -18.11 3.76
C TYR A 267 -6.28 -18.18 5.25
N THR A 268 -6.60 -17.03 5.85
CA THR A 268 -7.04 -16.95 7.24
C THR A 268 -8.56 -16.88 7.29
N PRO A 269 -9.26 -18.00 7.59
CA PRO A 269 -10.71 -17.97 7.71
C PRO A 269 -11.15 -17.18 8.93
N GLY A 270 -12.34 -16.65 8.90
CA GLY A 270 -12.95 -15.93 10.03
C GLY A 270 -13.82 -14.79 9.52
N ASP A 271 -15.13 -14.99 9.61
CA ASP A 271 -16.11 -13.98 9.27
C ASP A 271 -16.69 -13.40 10.58
N PRO A 272 -16.59 -12.11 10.80
CA PRO A 272 -15.80 -11.11 10.02
C PRO A 272 -14.34 -10.96 10.49
N VAL A 273 -13.90 -11.69 11.54
CA VAL A 273 -12.59 -11.47 12.18
C VAL A 273 -11.83 -12.77 12.37
N PRO A 274 -10.67 -12.97 11.74
CA PRO A 274 -9.83 -14.14 11.92
C PRO A 274 -9.44 -14.39 13.38
N ASP A 275 -9.32 -15.68 13.75
CA ASP A 275 -9.03 -16.16 15.10
C ASP A 275 -7.70 -16.91 15.23
N GLY A 276 -6.85 -16.83 14.21
CA GLY A 276 -5.55 -17.49 14.17
C GLY A 276 -5.51 -18.78 13.37
N LYS A 277 -6.66 -19.24 12.85
CA LYS A 277 -6.70 -20.41 11.97
C LYS A 277 -6.14 -20.07 10.58
N ILE A 278 -5.49 -21.06 9.98
CA ILE A 278 -5.01 -21.05 8.61
C ILE A 278 -5.59 -22.27 7.91
N LYS A 279 -6.07 -22.10 6.68
CA LYS A 279 -6.59 -23.20 5.86
C LYS A 279 -5.98 -23.15 4.45
N PRO A 280 -5.79 -24.31 3.80
CA PRO A 280 -5.43 -24.36 2.39
C PRO A 280 -6.61 -23.87 1.53
N VAL A 281 -6.28 -23.26 0.38
CA VAL A 281 -7.29 -22.83 -0.59
C VAL A 281 -7.73 -23.95 -1.52
N SER A 282 -6.87 -24.95 -1.71
CA SER A 282 -7.10 -26.07 -2.64
C SER A 282 -8.45 -26.77 -2.39
N GLY A 283 -9.24 -26.98 -3.43
CA GLY A 283 -10.56 -27.60 -3.37
C GLY A 283 -11.64 -26.73 -2.74
N THR A 284 -11.39 -25.44 -2.56
CA THR A 284 -12.35 -24.47 -2.02
C THR A 284 -12.65 -23.36 -3.03
N PRO A 285 -13.72 -22.57 -2.85
CA PRO A 285 -14.00 -21.37 -3.64
C PRO A 285 -12.86 -20.33 -3.61
N PHE A 286 -12.04 -20.35 -2.55
CA PHE A 286 -10.91 -19.44 -2.32
C PHE A 286 -9.65 -19.79 -3.12
N ASP A 287 -9.68 -20.84 -3.96
CA ASP A 287 -8.53 -21.23 -4.79
C ASP A 287 -8.43 -20.34 -6.04
N PHE A 288 -7.53 -19.36 -5.97
CA PHE A 288 -7.10 -18.47 -7.05
C PHE A 288 -5.64 -18.71 -7.45
N THR A 289 -5.10 -19.90 -7.17
CA THR A 289 -3.71 -20.26 -7.55
C THR A 289 -3.49 -20.31 -9.06
N LEU A 290 -4.54 -20.47 -9.84
CA LEU A 290 -4.59 -20.37 -11.30
C LEU A 290 -5.60 -19.28 -11.70
N PRO A 291 -5.45 -18.67 -12.89
CA PRO A 291 -6.38 -17.66 -13.37
C PRO A 291 -7.83 -18.17 -13.36
N LYS A 292 -8.71 -17.44 -12.72
CA LYS A 292 -10.11 -17.77 -12.57
C LYS A 292 -10.96 -16.51 -12.59
N THR A 293 -12.11 -16.52 -13.29
CA THR A 293 -13.04 -15.41 -13.22
C THR A 293 -13.58 -15.26 -11.80
N ILE A 294 -13.66 -14.01 -11.34
CA ILE A 294 -14.12 -13.70 -9.98
C ILE A 294 -15.53 -14.20 -9.74
N GLY A 295 -16.40 -14.12 -10.77
CA GLY A 295 -17.80 -14.55 -10.69
C GLY A 295 -18.02 -16.05 -10.50
N LYS A 296 -17.00 -16.88 -10.82
CA LYS A 296 -17.15 -18.35 -10.88
C LYS A 296 -17.66 -18.97 -9.58
N ASP A 297 -17.08 -18.55 -8.45
CA ASP A 297 -17.33 -19.20 -7.15
C ASP A 297 -17.88 -18.20 -6.10
N LEU A 298 -18.46 -17.07 -6.53
CA LEU A 298 -19.01 -16.05 -5.62
C LEU A 298 -20.08 -16.57 -4.66
N LYS A 299 -20.95 -17.47 -5.14
CA LYS A 299 -22.02 -18.09 -4.33
C LYS A 299 -21.45 -19.03 -3.28
N GLU A 300 -20.50 -19.85 -3.70
CA GLU A 300 -19.85 -20.88 -2.88
C GLU A 300 -18.90 -20.26 -1.86
N ALA A 301 -18.35 -19.05 -2.13
CA ALA A 301 -17.56 -18.30 -1.17
C ALA A 301 -18.36 -17.89 0.08
N GLY A 302 -19.68 -17.77 -0.08
CA GLY A 302 -20.57 -17.43 1.04
C GLY A 302 -20.54 -15.94 1.38
N GLY A 303 -20.72 -15.62 2.67
CA GLY A 303 -20.82 -14.23 3.15
C GLY A 303 -22.24 -13.66 3.08
N LYS A 304 -22.43 -12.51 3.76
CA LYS A 304 -23.70 -11.74 3.72
C LYS A 304 -23.35 -10.25 3.70
N PRO A 305 -23.42 -9.58 2.53
CA PRO A 305 -23.77 -10.10 1.19
C PRO A 305 -22.73 -11.10 0.65
N LEU A 306 -23.16 -11.92 -0.35
CA LEU A 306 -22.29 -12.95 -0.96
C LEU A 306 -21.05 -12.34 -1.61
N GLY A 307 -19.92 -13.03 -1.52
CA GLY A 307 -18.68 -12.67 -2.18
C GLY A 307 -17.43 -12.88 -1.30
N PHE A 308 -16.30 -12.47 -1.85
CA PHE A 308 -15.02 -12.58 -1.16
C PHE A 308 -14.77 -11.36 -0.27
N ASP A 309 -14.34 -11.60 0.95
CA ASP A 309 -13.82 -10.61 1.91
C ASP A 309 -12.91 -11.36 2.90
N SER A 310 -11.76 -11.80 2.42
CA SER A 310 -10.85 -12.64 3.20
C SER A 310 -9.39 -12.23 2.96
N ASN A 311 -8.52 -12.68 3.86
CA ASN A 311 -7.08 -12.47 3.76
C ASN A 311 -6.38 -13.76 3.32
N TRP A 312 -5.62 -13.69 2.23
CA TRP A 312 -4.75 -14.75 1.73
C TRP A 312 -3.33 -14.57 2.24
N ILE A 313 -2.64 -15.68 2.50
CA ILE A 313 -1.24 -15.71 2.94
C ILE A 313 -0.36 -15.78 1.70
N VAL A 314 0.35 -14.69 1.41
CA VAL A 314 1.20 -14.56 0.22
C VAL A 314 2.45 -15.43 0.37
N LYS A 315 2.76 -16.22 -0.66
CA LYS A 315 3.94 -17.08 -0.71
C LYS A 315 5.24 -16.28 -0.69
N GLY A 316 6.28 -16.89 -0.13
CA GLY A 316 7.63 -16.32 -0.06
C GLY A 316 7.89 -15.50 1.20
N ASP A 317 9.07 -14.88 1.28
CA ASP A 317 9.50 -14.08 2.43
C ASP A 317 8.68 -12.78 2.50
N PRO A 318 7.97 -12.51 3.61
CA PRO A 318 7.16 -11.30 3.76
C PRO A 318 7.95 -10.00 3.86
N HIS A 319 9.29 -10.05 3.91
CA HIS A 319 10.15 -8.86 3.95
C HIS A 319 10.77 -8.52 2.59
N THR A 320 10.39 -9.27 1.54
CA THR A 320 10.86 -9.03 0.17
C THR A 320 9.70 -8.67 -0.75
N LEU A 321 9.95 -7.76 -1.68
CA LEU A 321 8.99 -7.43 -2.73
C LEU A 321 8.82 -8.66 -3.64
N ARG A 322 7.60 -9.19 -3.71
CA ARG A 322 7.29 -10.42 -4.46
C ARG A 322 5.89 -10.36 -5.05
N PRO A 323 5.59 -11.17 -6.10
CA PRO A 323 4.26 -11.23 -6.68
C PRO A 323 3.20 -11.61 -5.63
N VAL A 324 2.09 -10.89 -5.64
CA VAL A 324 0.93 -11.05 -4.74
C VAL A 324 -0.32 -11.43 -5.51
N ALA A 325 -0.63 -10.68 -6.58
CA ALA A 325 -1.83 -10.87 -7.37
C ALA A 325 -1.61 -10.46 -8.83
N ARG A 326 -2.37 -11.07 -9.73
CA ARG A 326 -2.53 -10.64 -11.10
C ARG A 326 -4.01 -10.59 -11.45
N LEU A 327 -4.48 -9.45 -11.92
CA LEU A 327 -5.84 -9.20 -12.36
C LEU A 327 -5.83 -8.87 -13.85
N LYS A 328 -6.74 -9.43 -14.63
CA LYS A 328 -6.90 -9.17 -16.07
C LYS A 328 -8.37 -8.99 -16.41
N ASP A 329 -8.68 -7.95 -17.17
CA ASP A 329 -9.95 -7.86 -17.88
C ASP A 329 -9.80 -8.41 -19.31
N PRO A 330 -10.41 -9.56 -19.64
CA PRO A 330 -10.32 -10.14 -20.99
C PRO A 330 -10.91 -9.25 -22.08
N LYS A 331 -11.84 -8.35 -21.75
CA LYS A 331 -12.53 -7.46 -22.73
C LYS A 331 -11.63 -6.34 -23.19
N THR A 332 -11.01 -5.65 -22.28
CA THR A 332 -10.13 -4.49 -22.57
C THR A 332 -8.67 -4.90 -22.78
N GLY A 333 -8.27 -6.05 -22.26
CA GLY A 333 -6.89 -6.52 -22.23
C GLY A 333 -6.04 -5.86 -21.15
N ARG A 334 -6.60 -4.98 -20.31
CA ARG A 334 -5.84 -4.39 -19.20
C ARG A 334 -5.45 -5.45 -18.18
N VAL A 335 -4.23 -5.34 -17.71
CA VAL A 335 -3.64 -6.20 -16.69
C VAL A 335 -3.10 -5.33 -15.55
N LEU A 336 -3.36 -5.76 -14.32
CA LEU A 336 -2.78 -5.23 -13.10
C LEU A 336 -2.00 -6.35 -12.43
N GLU A 337 -0.72 -6.10 -12.14
CA GLU A 337 0.15 -7.00 -11.37
C GLU A 337 0.57 -6.32 -10.09
N LEU A 338 0.18 -6.89 -8.95
CA LEU A 338 0.55 -6.41 -7.62
C LEU A 338 1.73 -7.21 -7.09
N SER A 339 2.80 -6.51 -6.71
CA SER A 339 3.88 -7.02 -5.88
C SER A 339 3.92 -6.27 -4.55
N ALA A 340 4.24 -6.95 -3.44
CA ALA A 340 4.35 -6.33 -2.13
C ALA A 340 5.26 -7.12 -1.19
N ASP A 341 5.64 -6.47 -0.07
CA ASP A 341 6.50 -7.02 0.98
C ASP A 341 5.76 -7.45 2.25
N GLN A 342 4.41 -7.43 2.26
CA GLN A 342 3.62 -7.82 3.42
C GLN A 342 3.16 -9.29 3.36
N PRO A 343 2.90 -9.94 4.53
CA PRO A 343 2.59 -11.37 4.59
C PRO A 343 1.22 -11.74 4.01
N GLY A 344 0.30 -10.81 3.91
CA GLY A 344 -1.07 -11.08 3.48
C GLY A 344 -1.58 -10.13 2.42
N VAL A 345 -2.65 -10.54 1.76
CA VAL A 345 -3.47 -9.71 0.88
C VAL A 345 -4.94 -9.95 1.19
N GLN A 346 -5.67 -8.91 1.53
CA GLN A 346 -7.12 -8.93 1.56
C GLN A 346 -7.63 -8.81 0.13
N PHE A 347 -8.39 -9.80 -0.33
CA PHE A 347 -9.20 -9.68 -1.53
C PHE A 347 -10.65 -9.46 -1.13
N TYR A 348 -11.19 -8.31 -1.55
CA TYR A 348 -12.57 -7.91 -1.33
C TYR A 348 -13.24 -7.64 -2.67
N SER A 349 -14.33 -8.35 -2.97
CA SER A 349 -15.00 -8.29 -4.28
C SER A 349 -16.11 -7.22 -4.36
N GLY A 350 -16.08 -6.20 -3.50
CA GLY A 350 -17.07 -5.12 -3.54
C GLY A 350 -18.49 -5.53 -3.11
N ASN A 351 -18.60 -6.52 -2.22
CA ASN A 351 -19.87 -7.16 -1.83
C ASN A 351 -20.89 -6.18 -1.23
N PHE A 352 -20.41 -5.18 -0.46
CA PHE A 352 -21.26 -4.23 0.26
C PHE A 352 -21.61 -3.00 -0.57
N LEU A 353 -21.11 -2.88 -1.81
CA LEU A 353 -21.57 -1.83 -2.73
C LEU A 353 -23.00 -2.15 -3.16
N ASP A 354 -23.93 -1.26 -2.88
CA ASP A 354 -25.38 -1.47 -3.05
C ASP A 354 -26.03 -0.52 -4.07
N GLY A 355 -25.22 0.37 -4.68
CA GLY A 355 -25.68 1.40 -5.59
C GLY A 355 -26.13 2.70 -4.90
N SER A 356 -26.06 2.79 -3.57
CA SER A 356 -26.29 4.04 -2.84
C SER A 356 -25.18 5.07 -3.09
N ASN A 357 -23.97 4.59 -3.38
CA ASN A 357 -22.82 5.43 -3.71
C ASN A 357 -22.90 5.89 -5.17
N LYS A 358 -23.25 7.16 -5.35
CA LYS A 358 -23.25 7.83 -6.64
C LYS A 358 -21.84 8.35 -6.93
N GLY A 359 -21.09 7.56 -7.68
CA GLY A 359 -19.69 7.83 -7.99
C GLY A 359 -19.46 8.85 -9.11
N LYS A 360 -18.27 8.79 -9.69
CA LYS A 360 -17.79 9.71 -10.75
C LYS A 360 -18.75 9.73 -11.94
N GLY A 361 -18.99 10.91 -12.50
CA GLY A 361 -19.94 11.11 -13.60
C GLY A 361 -21.37 10.68 -13.29
N GLY A 362 -21.70 10.42 -12.03
CA GLY A 362 -23.01 9.93 -11.60
C GLY A 362 -23.20 8.42 -11.74
N ALA A 363 -22.16 7.64 -12.03
CA ALA A 363 -22.19 6.18 -12.08
C ALA A 363 -22.66 5.59 -10.75
N LEU A 364 -23.52 4.57 -10.81
CA LEU A 364 -23.99 3.86 -9.60
C LEU A 364 -23.12 2.66 -9.34
N TYR A 365 -22.34 2.69 -8.25
CA TYR A 365 -21.49 1.58 -7.84
C TYR A 365 -22.32 0.52 -7.12
N ARG A 366 -22.81 -0.44 -7.90
CA ARG A 366 -23.55 -1.61 -7.41
C ARG A 366 -22.61 -2.70 -6.91
N GLN A 367 -23.18 -3.73 -6.31
CA GLN A 367 -22.43 -4.92 -5.87
C GLN A 367 -21.48 -5.42 -6.98
N TYR A 368 -20.24 -5.67 -6.64
CA TYR A 368 -19.15 -6.08 -7.53
C TYR A 368 -18.72 -5.03 -8.57
N ALA A 369 -19.04 -3.75 -8.38
CA ALA A 369 -18.58 -2.70 -9.30
C ALA A 369 -17.05 -2.49 -9.28
N GLY A 370 -16.37 -2.96 -8.25
CA GLY A 370 -14.91 -2.91 -8.12
C GLY A 370 -14.41 -3.88 -7.05
N LEU A 371 -13.12 -4.20 -7.09
CA LEU A 371 -12.46 -5.07 -6.13
C LEU A 371 -11.28 -4.40 -5.45
N CYS A 372 -10.95 -4.83 -4.23
CA CYS A 372 -9.76 -4.39 -3.51
C CYS A 372 -8.74 -5.51 -3.37
N LEU A 373 -7.46 -5.15 -3.50
CA LEU A 373 -6.30 -5.99 -3.24
C LEU A 373 -5.42 -5.26 -2.24
N GLU A 374 -5.67 -5.47 -0.96
CA GLU A 374 -5.03 -4.75 0.12
C GLU A 374 -3.87 -5.58 0.68
N SER A 375 -2.63 -5.29 0.23
CA SER A 375 -1.45 -5.87 0.87
C SER A 375 -1.39 -5.36 2.31
N GLN A 376 -1.21 -6.28 3.28
CA GLN A 376 -1.28 -5.96 4.70
C GLN A 376 -0.68 -7.07 5.57
N ARG A 377 -0.48 -6.77 6.85
CA ARG A 377 -0.32 -7.77 7.90
C ARG A 377 -1.68 -8.39 8.22
N PHE A 378 -1.69 -9.61 8.77
CA PHE A 378 -2.95 -10.34 8.94
C PHE A 378 -3.95 -9.57 9.83
N PRO A 379 -5.25 -9.60 9.50
CA PRO A 379 -6.29 -8.99 10.33
C PRO A 379 -6.28 -9.54 11.75
N ASN A 380 -6.57 -8.67 12.74
CA ASN A 380 -6.63 -9.01 14.15
C ASN A 380 -5.31 -9.56 14.74
N SER A 381 -4.17 -9.38 14.09
CA SER A 381 -2.87 -9.96 14.48
C SER A 381 -2.54 -9.73 15.95
N ILE A 382 -2.77 -8.54 16.49
CA ILE A 382 -2.45 -8.21 17.89
C ILE A 382 -3.13 -9.13 18.90
N ASN A 383 -4.30 -9.69 18.57
CA ASN A 383 -5.08 -10.59 19.42
C ASN A 383 -4.84 -12.08 19.12
N VAL A 384 -3.91 -12.39 18.19
CA VAL A 384 -3.52 -13.76 17.84
C VAL A 384 -2.07 -13.98 18.26
N PRO A 385 -1.77 -14.82 19.24
CA PRO A 385 -0.41 -14.97 19.79
C PRO A 385 0.67 -15.27 18.75
N ALA A 386 0.35 -16.06 17.72
CA ALA A 386 1.27 -16.41 16.64
C ALA A 386 1.52 -15.28 15.65
N TRP A 387 0.70 -14.22 15.64
CA TRP A 387 0.76 -13.14 14.64
C TRP A 387 1.03 -11.76 15.26
N LYS A 388 0.90 -11.60 16.58
CA LYS A 388 0.91 -10.30 17.27
C LYS A 388 2.14 -9.45 16.98
N ASP A 389 3.30 -10.10 16.86
CA ASP A 389 4.56 -9.38 16.64
C ASP A 389 4.65 -8.73 15.26
N GLN A 390 3.83 -9.17 14.29
CA GLN A 390 3.75 -8.55 12.98
C GLN A 390 3.32 -7.07 13.03
N VAL A 391 2.46 -6.70 13.98
CA VAL A 391 1.84 -5.35 14.02
C VAL A 391 2.41 -4.45 15.10
N ILE A 392 3.24 -4.97 16.02
CA ILE A 392 3.83 -4.17 17.10
C ILE A 392 4.94 -3.28 16.54
N LEU A 393 4.82 -1.98 16.77
CA LEU A 393 5.84 -0.99 16.46
C LEU A 393 6.40 -0.43 17.76
N ARG A 394 7.73 -0.37 17.88
CA ARG A 394 8.44 0.12 19.07
C ARG A 394 9.30 1.35 18.72
N PRO A 395 9.57 2.23 19.67
CA PRO A 395 10.53 3.33 19.48
C PRO A 395 11.89 2.82 18.95
N GLY A 396 12.42 3.52 17.96
CA GLY A 396 13.71 3.16 17.32
C GLY A 396 13.61 2.08 16.25
N VAL A 397 12.41 1.60 15.94
CA VAL A 397 12.16 0.67 14.82
C VAL A 397 11.23 1.36 13.82
N ASP A 398 11.54 1.22 12.53
CA ASP A 398 10.68 1.74 11.45
C ASP A 398 9.68 0.67 11.01
N TYR A 399 8.41 1.06 10.90
CA TYR A 399 7.44 0.32 10.09
C TYR A 399 7.73 0.61 8.62
N ARG A 400 7.70 -0.42 7.79
CA ARG A 400 7.85 -0.30 6.34
C ARG A 400 6.88 -1.22 5.62
N HIS A 401 6.35 -0.72 4.50
CA HIS A 401 5.48 -1.46 3.60
C HIS A 401 5.62 -0.89 2.20
N THR A 402 5.93 -1.73 1.23
CA THR A 402 6.04 -1.38 -0.18
C THR A 402 5.05 -2.17 -1.01
N MET A 403 4.29 -1.48 -1.83
CA MET A 403 3.43 -2.04 -2.87
C MET A 403 3.88 -1.49 -4.23
N VAL A 404 3.91 -2.35 -5.23
CA VAL A 404 4.14 -1.97 -6.63
C VAL A 404 3.01 -2.56 -7.47
N ILE A 405 2.25 -1.69 -8.11
CA ILE A 405 1.13 -2.06 -8.98
C ILE A 405 1.55 -1.71 -10.40
N LYS A 406 1.85 -2.73 -11.20
CA LYS A 406 2.24 -2.57 -12.60
C LYS A 406 1.04 -2.72 -13.50
N PHE A 407 0.94 -1.84 -14.50
CA PHE A 407 -0.12 -1.85 -15.50
C PHE A 407 0.44 -2.22 -16.87
N SER A 408 -0.28 -3.07 -17.59
CA SER A 408 0.04 -3.48 -18.95
C SER A 408 -1.21 -3.85 -19.73
N VAL A 409 -1.07 -4.21 -21.00
CA VAL A 409 -2.17 -4.70 -21.86
C VAL A 409 -1.75 -5.97 -22.59
N GLU A 410 -2.71 -6.90 -22.78
CA GLU A 410 -2.55 -8.18 -23.51
C GLU A 410 -3.64 -8.40 -24.54
#